data_63bba6afe0f426e67ea866b71b9ae3eb
#
_entry.id   63bba6afe0f426e67ea866b71b9ae3eb
#
_cell.length_a   1.000
_cell.length_b   1.000
_cell.length_c   1.000
_cell.angle_alpha   90.00
_cell.angle_beta   90.00
_cell.angle_gamma   90.00
#
_symmetry.space_group_name_H-M   'P 1'
#
loop_
_entity.id
_entity.type
_entity.pdbx_description
1 polymer ?
#
loop_
_entity_poly.entity_id
_entity_poly.type
_entity_poly.pdbx_seq_one_letter_code
_entity_poly.pdbx_strand_id
1 'polypeptide(L)'
;GLSKEGDGVASRVLLKLGITPKYIEGKIIEKKGIIPIMPIDLVLSPRSEEILEISGIFADKFKSEYIETEHILLGILQQGENLAVNILKEAGIDDKSIVELIIDTVGLDSVTTNKESKPNYPTRTQTSSKILDKYGKNLTLVASQNKIDPVIGREKEIERAIQILSRRTKNNPVFIGDPGVGKTSVAEGLAANIASGNVPDNLVGKVLYTLDMGSMLAGAKYRGEFEERIKQVVDEVVKNGNIILFIDELHTIIGAGSTGESTIDASNILKPVLSRGDIQIIGATTIDEYRKHIEKDSALERRFQPVLITEPTKEETIKILEGLREKYESHHNVKITDEAIVAAVDLSIRYITDRFLPDKAIDLIDESASRVRLREINSQKNILNSEKYILSKENRTQISNSVGGKNGKRESKHSEFEALEIAETMISNSLTLEEASKLFCIPTSTIYEILNRPDDDLQKELYQLYQSNKSNMHKTI
;
A
#
# COMPACT_ATOMS: atom_id res chain seq x y z
N GLY A 1 16.22 4.82 15.51
CA GLY A 1 16.26 4.57 14.07
C GLY A 1 17.58 3.90 13.71
N LEU A 2 18.55 4.62 13.17
CA LEU A 2 19.79 4.07 12.57
C LEU A 2 20.53 3.00 13.39
N SER A 3 20.57 3.12 14.72
CA SER A 3 21.23 2.12 15.57
C SER A 3 20.44 0.82 15.77
N LYS A 4 19.15 0.78 15.43
CA LYS A 4 18.29 -0.42 15.52
C LYS A 4 18.21 -1.19 14.20
N GLU A 5 18.63 -0.60 13.12
CA GLU A 5 18.61 -1.19 11.81
C GLU A 5 19.83 -2.10 11.65
N GLY A 6 19.70 -3.39 11.98
CA GLY A 6 20.80 -4.33 12.17
C GLY A 6 21.84 -4.42 11.04
N ASP A 7 21.47 -4.16 9.78
CA ASP A 7 22.30 -4.41 8.59
C ASP A 7 22.96 -3.16 7.97
N GLY A 8 22.57 -1.95 8.39
CA GLY A 8 23.10 -0.70 7.84
C GLY A 8 24.53 -0.39 8.27
N VAL A 9 25.30 0.31 7.41
CA VAL A 9 26.67 0.75 7.70
C VAL A 9 26.71 1.60 8.97
N ALA A 10 25.75 2.53 9.15
CA ALA A 10 25.66 3.34 10.36
C ALA A 10 25.53 2.51 11.63
N SER A 11 24.69 1.45 11.63
CA SER A 11 24.54 0.57 12.78
C SER A 11 25.84 -0.16 13.12
N ARG A 12 26.52 -0.70 12.10
CA ARG A 12 27.81 -1.39 12.26
C ARG A 12 28.89 -0.47 12.83
N VAL A 13 28.97 0.76 12.33
CA VAL A 13 29.93 1.78 12.82
C VAL A 13 29.63 2.16 14.26
N LEU A 14 28.37 2.43 14.60
CA LEU A 14 27.97 2.78 15.97
C LEU A 14 28.24 1.63 16.94
N LEU A 15 27.98 0.38 16.55
CA LEU A 15 28.30 -0.80 17.37
C LEU A 15 29.80 -0.99 17.58
N LYS A 16 30.65 -0.77 16.55
CA LYS A 16 32.10 -0.81 16.68
C LYS A 16 32.63 0.24 17.68
N LEU A 17 31.94 1.36 17.81
CA LEU A 17 32.25 2.42 18.78
C LEU A 17 31.61 2.19 20.16
N GLY A 18 30.94 1.04 20.37
CA GLY A 18 30.29 0.69 21.64
C GLY A 18 28.93 1.36 21.88
N ILE A 19 28.38 2.05 20.86
CA ILE A 19 27.07 2.70 20.95
C ILE A 19 25.98 1.70 20.60
N THR A 20 25.38 1.14 21.62
CA THR A 20 24.24 0.21 21.46
C THR A 20 22.90 0.95 21.38
N PRO A 21 21.86 0.34 20.76
CA PRO A 21 20.51 0.91 20.76
C PRO A 21 19.99 1.22 22.17
N LYS A 22 20.26 0.35 23.14
CA LYS A 22 19.89 0.55 24.56
C LYS A 22 20.57 1.76 25.19
N TYR A 23 21.82 2.04 24.86
CA TYR A 23 22.53 3.23 25.35
C TYR A 23 21.85 4.50 24.85
N ILE A 24 21.55 4.57 23.56
CA ILE A 24 20.88 5.72 22.94
C ILE A 24 19.46 5.92 23.57
N GLU A 25 18.69 4.85 23.73
CA GLU A 25 17.37 4.91 24.37
C GLU A 25 17.47 5.42 25.80
N GLY A 26 18.40 4.92 26.58
CA GLY A 26 18.62 5.38 27.95
C GLY A 26 18.92 6.87 27.99
N LYS A 27 19.80 7.37 27.11
CA LYS A 27 20.16 8.79 27.04
C LYS A 27 19.01 9.69 26.54
N ILE A 28 18.16 9.19 25.65
CA ILE A 28 16.95 9.92 25.20
C ILE A 28 15.96 10.05 26.36
N ILE A 29 15.72 8.96 27.11
CA ILE A 29 14.82 8.97 28.28
C ILE A 29 15.35 9.91 29.37
N GLU A 30 16.66 9.90 29.62
CA GLU A 30 17.32 10.78 30.59
C GLU A 30 17.11 12.26 30.23
N LYS A 31 17.23 12.64 28.96
CA LYS A 31 17.16 14.04 28.50
C LYS A 31 15.76 14.56 28.20
N LYS A 32 14.85 13.70 27.75
CA LYS A 32 13.50 14.09 27.27
C LYS A 32 12.37 13.53 28.12
N GLY A 33 12.65 12.58 29.04
CA GLY A 33 11.64 11.83 29.76
C GLY A 33 10.94 10.78 28.86
N ILE A 34 10.02 10.04 29.47
CA ILE A 34 9.15 9.11 28.73
C ILE A 34 8.04 9.93 28.11
N ILE A 35 8.10 10.11 26.79
CA ILE A 35 7.02 10.77 26.03
C ILE A 35 6.02 9.67 25.65
N PRO A 36 4.74 9.75 26.10
CA PRO A 36 3.72 8.83 25.62
C PRO A 36 3.59 8.99 24.11
N ILE A 37 3.61 7.86 23.39
CA ILE A 37 3.40 7.83 21.93
C ILE A 37 1.94 8.25 21.70
N MET A 38 1.73 9.50 21.33
CA MET A 38 0.47 9.90 20.71
C MET A 38 0.58 9.66 19.20
N PRO A 39 -0.44 9.14 18.54
CA PRO A 39 -0.51 9.10 17.09
C PRO A 39 -0.73 10.53 16.58
N ILE A 40 0.36 11.20 16.27
CA ILE A 40 0.37 12.49 15.60
C ILE A 40 0.87 12.21 14.19
N ASP A 41 0.27 12.84 13.19
CA ASP A 41 0.84 12.91 11.85
C ASP A 41 2.28 13.37 11.98
N LEU A 42 3.22 12.46 11.68
CA LEU A 42 4.65 12.72 11.82
C LEU A 42 5.10 13.67 10.71
N VAL A 43 4.97 14.96 10.97
CA VAL A 43 5.61 15.98 10.15
C VAL A 43 7.08 16.04 10.54
N LEU A 44 7.97 15.97 9.55
CA LEU A 44 9.40 16.12 9.79
C LEU A 44 9.67 17.51 10.38
N SER A 45 10.53 17.56 11.39
CA SER A 45 10.98 18.85 11.90
C SER A 45 11.89 19.55 10.87
N PRO A 46 11.97 20.89 10.84
CA PRO A 46 12.86 21.59 9.91
C PRO A 46 14.32 21.08 9.96
N ARG A 47 14.79 20.70 11.15
CA ARG A 47 16.12 20.08 11.30
C ARG A 47 16.22 18.70 10.68
N SER A 48 15.14 17.93 10.69
CA SER A 48 15.12 16.60 10.04
C SER A 48 15.12 16.72 8.52
N GLU A 49 14.45 17.74 7.98
CA GLU A 49 14.48 18.06 6.55
C GLU A 49 15.89 18.48 6.12
N GLU A 50 16.53 19.38 6.87
CA GLU A 50 17.92 19.81 6.63
C GLU A 50 18.90 18.60 6.66
N ILE A 51 18.74 17.69 7.62
CA ILE A 51 19.57 16.47 7.68
C ILE A 51 19.39 15.61 6.44
N LEU A 52 18.18 15.46 5.92
CA LEU A 52 17.91 14.69 4.71
C LEU A 52 18.51 15.35 3.46
N GLU A 53 18.44 16.68 3.35
CA GLU A 53 19.08 17.43 2.26
C GLU A 53 20.62 17.24 2.29
N ILE A 54 21.23 17.39 3.47
CA ILE A 54 22.67 17.16 3.65
C ILE A 54 23.03 15.69 3.33
N SER A 55 22.19 14.75 3.70
CA SER A 55 22.38 13.31 3.39
C SER A 55 22.39 13.05 1.88
N GLY A 56 21.55 13.77 1.12
CA GLY A 56 21.55 13.73 -0.35
C GLY A 56 22.88 14.19 -0.93
N ILE A 57 23.45 15.28 -0.40
CA ILE A 57 24.78 15.78 -0.83
C ILE A 57 25.88 14.75 -0.55
N PHE A 58 25.81 14.01 0.56
CA PHE A 58 26.76 12.93 0.84
C PHE A 58 26.57 11.74 -0.08
N ALA A 59 25.32 11.35 -0.40
CA ALA A 59 25.04 10.29 -1.35
C ALA A 59 25.66 10.61 -2.73
N ASP A 60 25.50 11.85 -3.22
CA ASP A 60 26.13 12.31 -4.46
C ASP A 60 27.67 12.25 -4.39
N LYS A 61 28.29 12.67 -3.29
CA LYS A 61 29.75 12.61 -3.09
C LYS A 61 30.28 11.19 -3.10
N PHE A 62 29.53 10.24 -2.53
CA PHE A 62 29.88 8.81 -2.52
C PHE A 62 29.47 8.11 -3.83
N LYS A 63 28.85 8.84 -4.78
CA LYS A 63 28.30 8.30 -6.03
C LYS A 63 27.29 7.19 -5.79
N SER A 64 26.57 7.27 -4.69
CA SER A 64 25.46 6.38 -4.36
C SER A 64 24.18 6.87 -5.02
N GLU A 65 23.43 5.96 -5.59
CA GLU A 65 22.14 6.28 -6.24
C GLU A 65 21.02 6.53 -5.23
N TYR A 66 21.22 6.13 -3.97
CA TYR A 66 20.26 6.25 -2.88
C TYR A 66 20.89 6.83 -1.62
N ILE A 67 20.06 7.48 -0.81
CA ILE A 67 20.47 7.90 0.54
C ILE A 67 20.42 6.67 1.45
N GLU A 68 21.60 6.15 1.81
CA GLU A 68 21.74 5.01 2.72
C GLU A 68 21.99 5.48 4.17
N THR A 69 22.08 4.53 5.10
CA THR A 69 22.19 4.81 6.54
C THR A 69 23.42 5.62 6.91
N GLU A 70 24.57 5.40 6.25
CA GLU A 70 25.80 6.17 6.42
C GLU A 70 25.66 7.62 5.99
N HIS A 71 24.95 7.88 4.90
CA HIS A 71 24.69 9.25 4.42
C HIS A 71 23.86 10.03 5.44
N ILE A 72 22.84 9.36 6.04
CA ILE A 72 22.01 9.97 7.09
C ILE A 72 22.85 10.21 8.35
N LEU A 73 23.74 9.27 8.73
CA LEU A 73 24.63 9.47 9.87
C LEU A 73 25.59 10.64 9.65
N LEU A 74 26.17 10.76 8.44
CA LEU A 74 26.99 11.91 8.05
C LEU A 74 26.20 13.22 8.06
N GLY A 75 24.94 13.21 7.59
CA GLY A 75 24.03 14.36 7.63
C GLY A 75 23.77 14.82 9.07
N ILE A 76 23.54 13.89 10.00
CA ILE A 76 23.37 14.17 11.42
C ILE A 76 24.62 14.83 12.02
N LEU A 77 25.81 14.32 11.69
CA LEU A 77 27.07 14.87 12.18
C LEU A 77 27.34 16.26 11.60
N GLN A 78 27.11 16.45 10.31
CA GLN A 78 27.35 17.72 9.62
C GLN A 78 26.42 18.84 10.10
N GLN A 79 25.15 18.52 10.41
CA GLN A 79 24.20 19.48 10.99
C GLN A 79 24.64 19.98 12.38
N GLY A 80 25.32 19.13 13.17
CA GLY A 80 26.09 19.51 14.35
C GLY A 80 25.30 19.87 15.61
N GLU A 81 24.22 20.61 15.54
CA GLU A 81 23.43 21.08 16.70
C GLU A 81 22.19 20.24 16.95
N ASN A 82 22.34 18.93 17.18
CA ASN A 82 21.24 18.03 17.43
C ASN A 82 21.47 17.09 18.61
N LEU A 83 20.38 16.48 19.09
CA LEU A 83 20.42 15.58 20.25
C LEU A 83 21.32 14.36 20.01
N ALA A 84 21.37 13.84 18.79
CA ALA A 84 22.17 12.67 18.45
C ALA A 84 23.66 12.96 18.58
N VAL A 85 24.13 14.09 18.04
CA VAL A 85 25.53 14.54 18.17
C VAL A 85 25.89 14.76 19.63
N ASN A 86 25.01 15.35 20.43
CA ASN A 86 25.24 15.55 21.86
C ASN A 86 25.41 14.22 22.62
N ILE A 87 24.61 13.19 22.28
CA ILE A 87 24.72 11.84 22.87
C ILE A 87 26.06 11.19 22.49
N LEU A 88 26.50 11.36 21.25
CA LEU A 88 27.80 10.82 20.77
C LEU A 88 28.97 11.51 21.46
N LYS A 89 28.94 12.83 21.61
CA LYS A 89 29.97 13.61 22.34
C LYS A 89 30.04 13.23 23.83
N GLU A 90 28.89 13.01 24.49
CA GLU A 90 28.87 12.51 25.86
C GLU A 90 29.44 11.09 26.03
N ALA A 91 29.36 10.29 24.98
CA ALA A 91 30.00 8.98 24.92
C ALA A 91 31.54 9.07 24.68
N GLY A 92 32.08 10.27 24.50
CA GLY A 92 33.48 10.51 24.23
C GLY A 92 33.94 10.20 22.80
N ILE A 93 32.99 10.20 21.86
CA ILE A 93 33.25 9.87 20.45
C ILE A 93 33.39 11.17 19.66
N ASP A 94 34.52 11.31 18.96
CA ASP A 94 34.77 12.42 18.05
C ASP A 94 34.13 12.16 16.67
N ASP A 95 33.59 13.22 16.07
CA ASP A 95 32.96 13.19 14.75
C ASP A 95 33.91 12.63 13.68
N LYS A 96 35.24 12.93 13.80
CA LYS A 96 36.28 12.42 12.89
C LYS A 96 36.42 10.90 12.93
N SER A 97 36.35 10.32 14.12
CA SER A 97 36.43 8.87 14.29
C SER A 97 35.28 8.13 13.63
N ILE A 98 34.10 8.73 13.64
CA ILE A 98 32.90 8.16 12.96
C ILE A 98 33.09 8.24 11.44
N VAL A 99 33.51 9.40 10.93
CA VAL A 99 33.78 9.60 9.49
C VAL A 99 34.84 8.64 8.96
N GLU A 100 35.96 8.49 9.67
CA GLU A 100 37.02 7.55 9.30
C GLU A 100 36.53 6.10 9.27
N LEU A 101 35.73 5.69 10.26
CA LEU A 101 35.15 4.35 10.30
C LEU A 101 34.11 4.11 9.21
N ILE A 102 33.34 5.13 8.81
CA ILE A 102 32.41 5.04 7.67
C ILE A 102 33.22 4.84 6.39
N ILE A 103 34.24 5.67 6.14
CA ILE A 103 35.09 5.59 4.95
C ILE A 103 35.77 4.22 4.90
N ASP A 104 36.28 3.74 6.00
CA ASP A 104 36.96 2.44 6.12
C ASP A 104 35.98 1.28 5.86
N THR A 105 34.76 1.38 6.37
CA THR A 105 33.73 0.36 6.20
C THR A 105 33.15 0.35 4.77
N VAL A 106 32.94 1.50 4.16
CA VAL A 106 32.51 1.65 2.77
C VAL A 106 33.66 1.33 1.81
N GLY A 107 34.90 1.70 2.14
CA GLY A 107 36.09 1.40 1.35
C GLY A 107 36.49 -0.07 1.37
N LEU A 108 36.28 -0.79 2.47
CA LEU A 108 36.48 -2.23 2.55
C LEU A 108 35.55 -3.02 1.65
N ASP A 109 34.29 -2.59 1.52
CA ASP A 109 33.32 -3.22 0.62
C ASP A 109 33.69 -3.01 -0.88
N SER A 110 34.53 -2.02 -1.20
CA SER A 110 35.02 -1.75 -2.56
C SER A 110 36.40 -2.38 -2.87
N VAL A 111 37.19 -2.80 -1.86
CA VAL A 111 38.57 -3.31 -2.03
C VAL A 111 38.67 -4.83 -1.82
N THR A 112 37.71 -5.49 -1.21
CA THR A 112 37.75 -6.93 -0.92
C THR A 112 37.35 -7.84 -2.08
N THR A 113 37.46 -7.39 -3.34
CA THR A 113 37.31 -8.23 -4.53
C THR A 113 38.61 -8.78 -5.07
N ASN A 114 39.64 -9.05 -4.21
CA ASN A 114 40.73 -9.93 -4.63
C ASN A 114 41.41 -10.63 -3.43
N LYS A 115 41.13 -11.90 -3.35
CA LYS A 115 41.86 -13.04 -2.78
C LYS A 115 41.21 -13.75 -1.58
N GLU A 116 40.99 -15.04 -1.87
CA GLU A 116 40.96 -16.27 -1.07
C GLU A 116 39.60 -16.82 -0.64
N SER A 117 39.22 -17.80 -1.43
CA SER A 117 38.39 -19.00 -1.22
C SER A 117 37.77 -19.25 0.16
N LYS A 118 36.48 -18.97 0.30
CA LYS A 118 35.48 -19.72 1.07
C LYS A 118 34.15 -19.73 0.27
N PRO A 119 33.23 -20.70 0.50
CA PRO A 119 32.17 -20.98 -0.48
C PRO A 119 31.31 -19.78 -0.73
N ASN A 120 31.29 -19.38 -1.99
CA ASN A 120 30.63 -18.25 -2.59
C ASN A 120 29.10 -18.44 -2.51
N TYR A 121 28.45 -17.79 -1.56
CA TYR A 121 27.10 -17.35 -1.81
C TYR A 121 27.21 -16.11 -2.73
N PRO A 122 26.58 -16.12 -3.92
CA PRO A 122 26.72 -15.01 -4.83
C PRO A 122 26.06 -13.76 -4.22
N THR A 123 26.90 -12.79 -3.86
CA THR A 123 26.49 -11.45 -3.48
C THR A 123 25.69 -10.87 -4.65
N ARG A 124 24.42 -10.57 -4.41
CA ARG A 124 23.51 -9.95 -5.36
C ARG A 124 24.13 -8.68 -5.93
N THR A 125 24.64 -8.73 -7.12
CA THR A 125 24.69 -7.56 -8.00
C THR A 125 23.24 -7.19 -8.30
N GLN A 126 22.72 -6.17 -7.64
CA GLN A 126 21.49 -5.51 -8.06
C GLN A 126 21.79 -4.86 -9.41
N THR A 127 21.56 -5.58 -10.48
CA THR A 127 21.41 -4.99 -11.80
C THR A 127 20.09 -4.25 -11.79
N SER A 128 20.12 -2.95 -11.45
CA SER A 128 18.99 -2.08 -11.72
C SER A 128 18.83 -2.00 -13.23
N SER A 129 17.78 -2.62 -13.70
CA SER A 129 17.46 -2.80 -15.11
C SER A 129 16.63 -1.59 -15.53
N LYS A 130 17.28 -0.50 -15.96
CA LYS A 130 16.62 0.81 -16.22
C LYS A 130 15.37 0.70 -17.11
N ILE A 131 15.35 -0.24 -18.05
CA ILE A 131 14.21 -0.45 -18.95
C ILE A 131 13.12 -1.25 -18.24
N LEU A 132 13.50 -2.31 -17.51
CA LEU A 132 12.54 -3.12 -16.75
C LEU A 132 11.90 -2.33 -15.60
N ASP A 133 12.66 -1.51 -14.90
CA ASP A 133 12.12 -0.65 -13.81
C ASP A 133 11.15 0.42 -14.35
N LYS A 134 11.29 0.80 -15.63
CA LYS A 134 10.35 1.72 -16.30
C LYS A 134 9.02 1.08 -16.65
N TYR A 135 9.01 -0.20 -17.01
CA TYR A 135 7.84 -0.91 -17.54
C TYR A 135 7.36 -2.06 -16.65
N GLY A 136 7.97 -2.24 -15.48
CA GLY A 136 7.64 -3.33 -14.59
C GLY A 136 8.05 -3.07 -13.15
N LYS A 137 7.82 -4.08 -12.31
CA LYS A 137 8.14 -4.03 -10.88
C LYS A 137 8.91 -5.29 -10.48
N ASN A 138 10.00 -5.12 -9.75
CA ASN A 138 10.78 -6.23 -9.22
C ASN A 138 10.08 -6.86 -8.02
N LEU A 139 9.34 -7.96 -8.24
CA LEU A 139 8.60 -8.64 -7.17
C LEU A 139 9.53 -9.26 -6.12
N THR A 140 10.68 -9.78 -6.53
CA THR A 140 11.65 -10.37 -5.61
C THR A 140 12.22 -9.32 -4.65
N LEU A 141 12.46 -8.10 -5.13
CA LEU A 141 12.88 -6.98 -4.29
C LEU A 141 11.78 -6.56 -3.32
N VAL A 142 10.53 -6.44 -3.81
CA VAL A 142 9.37 -6.09 -2.98
C VAL A 142 9.13 -7.16 -1.90
N ALA A 143 9.30 -8.44 -2.25
CA ALA A 143 9.25 -9.55 -1.30
C ALA A 143 10.32 -9.46 -0.22
N SER A 144 11.56 -9.15 -0.59
CA SER A 144 12.65 -8.99 0.36
C SER A 144 12.46 -7.83 1.34
N GLN A 145 11.63 -6.85 0.97
CA GLN A 145 11.23 -5.71 1.81
C GLN A 145 9.97 -6.00 2.66
N ASN A 146 9.46 -7.24 2.66
CA ASN A 146 8.21 -7.63 3.33
C ASN A 146 6.99 -6.75 2.96
N LYS A 147 6.96 -6.28 1.69
CA LYS A 147 5.86 -5.44 1.18
C LYS A 147 4.83 -6.23 0.37
N ILE A 148 5.03 -7.53 0.20
CA ILE A 148 4.07 -8.44 -0.43
C ILE A 148 3.10 -8.95 0.63
N ASP A 149 1.86 -9.18 0.22
CA ASP A 149 0.86 -9.80 1.06
C ASP A 149 1.20 -11.27 1.34
N PRO A 150 0.91 -11.78 2.53
CA PRO A 150 1.13 -13.19 2.83
C PRO A 150 0.30 -14.06 1.88
N VAL A 151 0.94 -15.01 1.20
CA VAL A 151 0.26 -15.95 0.31
C VAL A 151 -0.07 -17.20 1.09
N ILE A 152 -1.35 -17.50 1.20
CA ILE A 152 -1.89 -18.56 2.05
C ILE A 152 -2.64 -19.56 1.17
N GLY A 153 -2.39 -20.88 1.41
CA GLY A 153 -3.12 -21.95 0.76
C GLY A 153 -2.78 -22.19 -0.71
N ARG A 154 -1.64 -21.69 -1.18
CA ARG A 154 -1.17 -21.83 -2.58
C ARG A 154 0.19 -22.54 -2.68
N GLU A 155 0.58 -23.27 -1.66
CA GLU A 155 1.89 -23.93 -1.58
C GLU A 155 2.07 -24.95 -2.71
N LYS A 156 1.01 -25.69 -3.06
CA LYS A 156 1.05 -26.70 -4.14
C LYS A 156 1.25 -26.09 -5.53
N GLU A 157 0.56 -25.00 -5.80
CA GLU A 157 0.66 -24.28 -7.05
C GLU A 157 2.02 -23.59 -7.21
N ILE A 158 2.55 -23.01 -6.12
CA ILE A 158 3.89 -22.42 -6.08
C ILE A 158 4.95 -23.53 -6.29
N GLU A 159 4.86 -24.65 -5.57
CA GLU A 159 5.76 -25.78 -5.75
C GLU A 159 5.72 -26.30 -7.20
N ARG A 160 4.53 -26.39 -7.78
CA ARG A 160 4.36 -26.78 -9.17
C ARG A 160 5.02 -25.82 -10.14
N ALA A 161 4.90 -24.51 -9.90
CA ALA A 161 5.58 -23.48 -10.71
C ALA A 161 7.12 -23.63 -10.60
N ILE A 162 7.65 -23.84 -9.40
CA ILE A 162 9.08 -24.09 -9.15
C ILE A 162 9.57 -25.32 -9.92
N GLN A 163 8.80 -26.44 -9.87
CA GLN A 163 9.11 -27.65 -10.61
C GLN A 163 9.17 -27.39 -12.13
N ILE A 164 8.21 -26.62 -12.67
CA ILE A 164 8.17 -26.30 -14.09
C ILE A 164 9.36 -25.43 -14.48
N LEU A 165 9.64 -24.36 -13.73
CA LEU A 165 10.78 -23.46 -13.97
C LEU A 165 12.13 -24.19 -13.94
N SER A 166 12.22 -25.27 -13.17
CA SER A 166 13.43 -26.12 -13.06
C SER A 166 13.60 -27.13 -14.20
N ARG A 167 12.63 -27.24 -15.12
CA ARG A 167 12.71 -28.19 -16.25
C ARG A 167 13.65 -27.69 -17.34
N ARG A 168 14.20 -28.62 -18.10
CA ARG A 168 15.04 -28.30 -19.27
C ARG A 168 14.23 -27.74 -20.46
N THR A 169 13.00 -28.21 -20.61
CA THR A 169 12.06 -27.83 -21.68
C THR A 169 10.68 -27.63 -21.07
N LYS A 170 9.81 -26.86 -21.73
CA LYS A 170 8.49 -26.46 -21.18
C LYS A 170 8.64 -25.86 -19.77
N ASN A 171 9.62 -24.96 -19.64
CA ASN A 171 10.01 -24.35 -18.36
C ASN A 171 9.33 -23.01 -18.11
N ASN A 172 8.23 -22.72 -18.80
CA ASN A 172 7.44 -21.50 -18.63
C ASN A 172 6.06 -21.88 -18.07
N PRO A 173 5.77 -21.70 -16.79
CA PRO A 173 4.45 -21.95 -16.23
C PRO A 173 3.44 -20.89 -16.71
N VAL A 174 2.20 -21.32 -16.94
CA VAL A 174 1.06 -20.42 -17.13
C VAL A 174 0.01 -20.72 -16.09
N PHE A 175 -0.28 -19.76 -15.25
CA PHE A 175 -1.36 -19.83 -14.26
C PHE A 175 -2.69 -19.62 -14.99
N ILE A 176 -3.51 -20.64 -15.02
CA ILE A 176 -4.83 -20.61 -15.67
C ILE A 176 -5.92 -20.75 -14.63
N GLY A 177 -6.95 -19.93 -14.72
CA GLY A 177 -8.07 -19.94 -13.78
C GLY A 177 -8.97 -18.73 -13.98
N ASP A 178 -10.09 -18.74 -13.28
CA ASP A 178 -11.06 -17.64 -13.35
C ASP A 178 -10.49 -16.32 -12.83
N PRO A 179 -11.07 -15.17 -13.21
CA PRO A 179 -10.64 -13.88 -12.65
C PRO A 179 -10.87 -13.84 -11.14
N GLY A 180 -9.95 -13.24 -10.37
CA GLY A 180 -10.09 -13.09 -8.92
C GLY A 180 -9.74 -14.32 -8.07
N VAL A 181 -9.30 -15.46 -8.67
CA VAL A 181 -8.92 -16.66 -7.89
C VAL A 181 -7.51 -16.59 -7.26
N GLY A 182 -6.76 -15.50 -7.49
CA GLY A 182 -5.43 -15.31 -6.90
C GLY A 182 -4.26 -15.78 -7.75
N LYS A 183 -4.33 -15.69 -9.08
CA LYS A 183 -3.20 -16.03 -9.99
C LYS A 183 -1.97 -15.18 -9.73
N THR A 184 -2.14 -13.89 -9.53
CA THR A 184 -1.08 -12.92 -9.24
C THR A 184 -0.44 -13.21 -7.89
N SER A 185 -1.24 -13.59 -6.87
CA SER A 185 -0.73 -13.97 -5.54
C SER A 185 0.20 -15.20 -5.59
N VAL A 186 -0.05 -16.17 -6.49
CA VAL A 186 0.87 -17.30 -6.69
C VAL A 186 2.23 -16.83 -7.20
N ALA A 187 2.26 -15.84 -8.12
CA ALA A 187 3.52 -15.24 -8.58
C ALA A 187 4.24 -14.46 -7.47
N GLU A 188 3.50 -13.77 -6.63
CA GLU A 188 4.02 -13.07 -5.45
C GLU A 188 4.60 -14.04 -4.42
N GLY A 189 3.92 -15.15 -4.14
CA GLY A 189 4.42 -16.22 -3.28
C GLY A 189 5.69 -16.87 -3.82
N LEU A 190 5.76 -17.07 -5.15
CA LEU A 190 6.99 -17.55 -5.79
C LEU A 190 8.13 -16.54 -5.65
N ALA A 191 7.86 -15.23 -5.81
CA ALA A 191 8.86 -14.18 -5.59
C ALA A 191 9.38 -14.18 -4.15
N ALA A 192 8.50 -14.41 -3.17
CA ALA A 192 8.87 -14.53 -1.76
C ALA A 192 9.77 -15.75 -1.51
N ASN A 193 9.47 -16.91 -2.12
CA ASN A 193 10.30 -18.10 -2.02
C ASN A 193 11.67 -17.91 -2.69
N ILE A 194 11.75 -17.22 -3.82
CA ILE A 194 13.03 -16.88 -4.45
C ILE A 194 13.82 -15.92 -3.57
N ALA A 195 13.17 -14.89 -3.00
CA ALA A 195 13.80 -13.90 -2.14
C ALA A 195 14.37 -14.49 -0.85
N SER A 196 13.66 -15.45 -0.24
CA SER A 196 14.09 -16.17 0.96
C SER A 196 15.09 -17.30 0.69
N GLY A 197 15.35 -17.63 -0.59
CA GLY A 197 16.20 -18.75 -0.98
C GLY A 197 15.55 -20.13 -0.82
N ASN A 198 14.24 -20.19 -0.59
CA ASN A 198 13.49 -21.45 -0.45
C ASN A 198 13.12 -22.03 -1.83
N VAL A 199 14.11 -22.19 -2.68
CA VAL A 199 13.99 -22.70 -4.06
C VAL A 199 15.20 -23.55 -4.43
N PRO A 200 15.11 -24.46 -5.43
CA PRO A 200 16.27 -25.21 -5.90
C PRO A 200 17.38 -24.31 -6.44
N ASP A 201 18.63 -24.83 -6.42
CA ASP A 201 19.85 -24.08 -6.77
C ASP A 201 19.80 -23.33 -8.10
N ASN A 202 19.10 -23.88 -9.09
CA ASN A 202 18.96 -23.26 -10.40
C ASN A 202 18.05 -22.02 -10.42
N LEU A 203 17.28 -21.80 -9.37
CA LEU A 203 16.42 -20.62 -9.18
C LEU A 203 16.97 -19.65 -8.10
N VAL A 204 17.98 -20.06 -7.36
CA VAL A 204 18.67 -19.19 -6.40
C VAL A 204 19.31 -18.01 -7.14
N GLY A 205 19.07 -16.79 -6.66
CA GLY A 205 19.58 -15.56 -7.30
C GLY A 205 18.83 -15.10 -8.56
N LYS A 206 17.79 -15.82 -8.99
CA LYS A 206 16.87 -15.32 -10.02
C LYS A 206 16.05 -14.15 -9.46
N VAL A 207 15.62 -13.28 -10.37
CA VAL A 207 14.82 -12.10 -10.06
C VAL A 207 13.52 -12.18 -10.84
N LEU A 208 12.40 -12.09 -10.15
CA LEU A 208 11.06 -12.09 -10.78
C LEU A 208 10.60 -10.64 -10.98
N TYR A 209 10.42 -10.26 -12.25
CA TYR A 209 9.83 -8.98 -12.63
C TYR A 209 8.42 -9.17 -13.16
N THR A 210 7.46 -8.41 -12.63
CA THR A 210 6.14 -8.28 -13.28
C THR A 210 6.22 -7.20 -14.34
N LEU A 211 5.66 -7.47 -15.54
CA LEU A 211 5.56 -6.52 -16.62
C LEU A 211 4.21 -5.81 -16.55
N ASP A 212 4.22 -4.48 -16.50
CA ASP A 212 3.02 -3.67 -16.52
C ASP A 212 2.64 -3.32 -17.96
N MET A 213 1.61 -3.98 -18.45
CA MET A 213 1.08 -3.76 -19.80
C MET A 213 0.50 -2.37 -19.99
N GLY A 214 -0.07 -1.78 -18.92
CA GLY A 214 -0.57 -0.41 -18.95
C GLY A 214 0.54 0.59 -19.24
N SER A 215 1.67 0.48 -18.55
CA SER A 215 2.86 1.30 -18.75
C SER A 215 3.52 1.07 -20.13
N MET A 216 3.45 -0.17 -20.64
CA MET A 216 3.96 -0.51 -21.96
C MET A 216 3.16 0.13 -23.10
N LEU A 217 1.85 0.27 -22.91
CA LEU A 217 0.93 0.88 -23.88
C LEU A 217 0.83 2.40 -23.76
N ALA A 218 1.03 2.92 -22.56
CA ALA A 218 0.91 4.36 -22.28
C ALA A 218 1.82 5.19 -23.19
N GLY A 219 1.20 6.12 -23.94
CA GLY A 219 1.92 7.01 -24.87
C GLY A 219 2.44 6.36 -26.15
N ALA A 220 2.21 5.08 -26.41
CA ALA A 220 2.49 4.45 -27.70
C ALA A 220 1.38 4.83 -28.69
N LYS A 221 1.69 5.71 -29.65
CA LYS A 221 0.74 6.14 -30.68
C LYS A 221 0.63 5.15 -31.84
N TYR A 222 1.66 4.36 -32.04
CA TYR A 222 1.76 3.39 -33.14
C TYR A 222 2.17 2.02 -32.62
N ARG A 223 1.69 0.97 -33.29
CA ARG A 223 2.02 -0.42 -33.00
C ARG A 223 3.54 -0.67 -32.90
N GLY A 224 4.33 -0.07 -33.78
CA GLY A 224 5.79 -0.24 -33.81
C GLY A 224 6.49 0.26 -32.53
N GLU A 225 5.95 1.28 -31.86
CA GLU A 225 6.53 1.78 -30.60
C GLU A 225 6.37 0.76 -29.46
N PHE A 226 5.23 0.08 -29.39
CA PHE A 226 5.00 -0.98 -28.43
C PHE A 226 5.89 -2.21 -28.69
N GLU A 227 5.98 -2.62 -29.99
CA GLU A 227 6.86 -3.74 -30.40
C GLU A 227 8.33 -3.43 -30.05
N GLU A 228 8.78 -2.18 -30.22
CA GLU A 228 10.13 -1.75 -29.86
C GLU A 228 10.36 -1.81 -28.34
N ARG A 229 9.39 -1.37 -27.53
CA ARG A 229 9.48 -1.44 -26.06
C ARG A 229 9.58 -2.87 -25.56
N ILE A 230 8.74 -3.79 -26.10
CA ILE A 230 8.83 -5.22 -25.76
C ILE A 230 10.18 -5.78 -26.17
N LYS A 231 10.68 -5.44 -27.36
CA LYS A 231 11.98 -5.88 -27.81
C LYS A 231 13.09 -5.41 -26.87
N GLN A 232 13.07 -4.15 -26.44
CA GLN A 232 14.04 -3.61 -25.48
C GLN A 232 13.99 -4.37 -24.16
N VAL A 233 12.80 -4.68 -23.61
CA VAL A 233 12.62 -5.48 -22.40
C VAL A 233 13.19 -6.89 -22.59
N VAL A 234 12.87 -7.56 -23.69
CA VAL A 234 13.34 -8.91 -23.99
C VAL A 234 14.87 -8.94 -24.14
N ASP A 235 15.45 -7.99 -24.87
CA ASP A 235 16.91 -7.89 -25.06
C ASP A 235 17.63 -7.67 -23.71
N GLU A 236 17.03 -6.90 -22.81
CA GLU A 236 17.56 -6.68 -21.47
C GLU A 236 17.47 -7.94 -20.60
N VAL A 237 16.36 -8.68 -20.64
CA VAL A 237 16.20 -9.96 -19.92
C VAL A 237 17.21 -11.00 -20.41
N VAL A 238 17.39 -11.11 -21.72
CA VAL A 238 18.38 -12.01 -22.33
C VAL A 238 19.80 -11.64 -21.89
N LYS A 239 20.13 -10.34 -21.88
CA LYS A 239 21.45 -9.85 -21.48
C LYS A 239 21.75 -10.15 -20.01
N ASN A 240 20.76 -10.00 -19.13
CA ASN A 240 20.93 -10.24 -17.69
C ASN A 240 20.94 -11.74 -17.32
N GLY A 241 20.20 -12.59 -18.03
CA GLY A 241 20.18 -14.05 -17.88
C GLY A 241 19.62 -14.61 -16.56
N ASN A 242 19.40 -13.77 -15.55
CA ASN A 242 18.88 -14.16 -14.24
C ASN A 242 17.45 -13.68 -13.98
N ILE A 243 16.80 -13.07 -14.98
CA ILE A 243 15.47 -12.48 -14.84
C ILE A 243 14.42 -13.47 -15.33
N ILE A 244 13.35 -13.59 -14.56
CA ILE A 244 12.11 -14.29 -14.93
C ILE A 244 11.04 -13.21 -15.07
N LEU A 245 10.33 -13.17 -16.21
CA LEU A 245 9.23 -12.23 -16.42
C LEU A 245 7.91 -12.84 -15.98
N PHE A 246 7.16 -12.13 -15.17
CA PHE A 246 5.74 -12.41 -14.93
C PHE A 246 4.89 -11.48 -15.78
N ILE A 247 3.98 -12.05 -16.55
CA ILE A 247 3.08 -11.34 -17.44
C ILE A 247 1.66 -11.71 -17.06
N ASP A 248 0.97 -10.79 -16.43
CA ASP A 248 -0.46 -10.94 -16.20
C ASP A 248 -1.22 -10.69 -17.50
N GLU A 249 -2.38 -11.33 -17.65
CA GLU A 249 -3.15 -11.30 -18.90
C GLU A 249 -2.29 -11.63 -20.14
N LEU A 250 -1.51 -12.71 -20.08
CA LEU A 250 -0.56 -13.10 -21.14
C LEU A 250 -1.19 -13.12 -22.53
N HIS A 251 -2.48 -13.40 -22.64
CA HIS A 251 -3.23 -13.40 -23.88
C HIS A 251 -3.25 -12.03 -24.59
N THR A 252 -3.10 -10.93 -23.86
CA THR A 252 -3.07 -9.57 -24.44
C THR A 252 -1.84 -9.34 -25.31
N ILE A 253 -0.74 -10.03 -25.02
CA ILE A 253 0.51 -9.94 -25.79
C ILE A 253 0.54 -10.96 -26.94
N ILE A 254 -0.05 -12.15 -26.72
CA ILE A 254 0.11 -13.30 -27.62
C ILE A 254 -1.03 -13.42 -28.62
N GLY A 255 -2.21 -12.92 -28.35
CA GLY A 255 -3.41 -13.26 -29.11
C GLY A 255 -4.10 -12.15 -29.86
N ALA A 256 -3.60 -10.97 -29.82
CA ALA A 256 -4.28 -9.80 -30.33
C ALA A 256 -4.31 -9.65 -31.86
N GLY A 257 -3.73 -10.59 -32.62
CA GLY A 257 -3.54 -10.47 -34.08
C GLY A 257 -4.69 -10.94 -34.98
N SER A 258 -5.80 -11.46 -34.48
CA SER A 258 -6.76 -12.20 -35.34
C SER A 258 -8.10 -11.50 -35.65
N THR A 259 -8.44 -10.37 -35.02
CA THR A 259 -9.72 -9.71 -35.31
C THR A 259 -9.63 -8.17 -35.18
N GLY A 260 -9.37 -7.49 -36.34
CA GLY A 260 -9.65 -6.05 -36.47
C GLY A 260 -8.47 -5.10 -36.27
N GLU A 261 -8.60 -3.93 -36.82
CA GLU A 261 -7.60 -2.87 -37.12
C GLU A 261 -6.72 -2.32 -35.98
N SER A 262 -6.74 -2.87 -34.76
CA SER A 262 -5.99 -2.28 -33.59
C SER A 262 -5.33 -3.31 -32.65
N THR A 263 -5.11 -4.55 -33.08
CA THR A 263 -4.59 -5.59 -32.19
C THR A 263 -3.06 -5.68 -32.21
N ILE A 264 -2.49 -5.57 -31.02
CA ILE A 264 -1.05 -5.57 -30.75
C ILE A 264 -0.59 -7.03 -30.66
N ASP A 265 0.34 -7.45 -31.51
CA ASP A 265 0.85 -8.84 -31.52
C ASP A 265 2.36 -8.86 -31.30
N ALA A 266 2.79 -9.12 -30.08
CA ALA A 266 4.18 -9.30 -29.73
C ALA A 266 4.65 -10.77 -29.85
N SER A 267 3.78 -11.68 -30.32
CA SER A 267 4.11 -13.10 -30.50
C SER A 267 5.34 -13.27 -31.37
N ASN A 268 5.48 -12.46 -32.43
CA ASN A 268 6.61 -12.53 -33.35
C ASN A 268 7.96 -12.19 -32.69
N ILE A 269 7.96 -11.42 -31.60
CA ILE A 269 9.16 -11.09 -30.84
C ILE A 269 9.44 -12.17 -29.77
N LEU A 270 8.39 -12.66 -29.10
CA LEU A 270 8.53 -13.61 -28.00
C LEU A 270 8.80 -15.05 -28.49
N LYS A 271 8.13 -15.51 -29.54
CA LYS A 271 8.26 -16.89 -30.06
C LYS A 271 9.70 -17.30 -30.35
N PRO A 272 10.54 -16.51 -31.08
CA PRO A 272 11.92 -16.88 -31.33
C PRO A 272 12.76 -17.05 -30.06
N VAL A 273 12.60 -16.14 -29.11
CA VAL A 273 13.37 -16.12 -27.85
C VAL A 273 12.96 -17.26 -26.92
N LEU A 274 11.65 -17.51 -26.78
CA LEU A 274 11.11 -18.68 -26.09
C LEU A 274 11.54 -19.99 -26.72
N SER A 275 11.61 -20.04 -28.07
CA SER A 275 12.01 -21.25 -28.80
C SER A 275 13.47 -21.60 -28.57
N ARG A 276 14.35 -20.63 -28.44
CA ARG A 276 15.76 -20.82 -28.04
C ARG A 276 15.94 -21.15 -26.58
N GLY A 277 14.98 -20.76 -25.72
CA GLY A 277 15.09 -20.89 -24.27
C GLY A 277 15.93 -19.79 -23.62
N ASP A 278 16.09 -18.65 -24.29
CA ASP A 278 16.92 -17.53 -23.84
C ASP A 278 16.26 -16.78 -22.66
N ILE A 279 14.93 -16.90 -22.51
CA ILE A 279 14.16 -16.27 -21.42
C ILE A 279 13.22 -17.28 -20.75
N GLN A 280 12.88 -16.99 -19.51
CA GLN A 280 11.81 -17.66 -18.76
C GLN A 280 10.67 -16.69 -18.50
N ILE A 281 9.46 -17.13 -18.81
CA ILE A 281 8.23 -16.35 -18.61
C ILE A 281 7.25 -17.14 -17.77
N ILE A 282 6.63 -16.47 -16.83
CA ILE A 282 5.45 -16.94 -16.09
C ILE A 282 4.26 -16.15 -16.65
N GLY A 283 3.26 -16.82 -17.17
CA GLY A 283 2.04 -16.17 -17.62
C GLY A 283 0.90 -16.34 -16.62
N ALA A 284 -0.06 -15.43 -16.62
CA ALA A 284 -1.37 -15.62 -16.01
C ALA A 284 -2.45 -15.30 -17.05
N THR A 285 -3.51 -16.11 -17.10
CA THR A 285 -4.63 -15.90 -18.04
C THR A 285 -5.86 -16.71 -17.59
N THR A 286 -6.99 -16.51 -18.25
CA THR A 286 -8.17 -17.36 -18.07
C THR A 286 -8.07 -18.67 -18.85
N ILE A 287 -8.90 -19.65 -18.49
CA ILE A 287 -8.93 -20.96 -19.19
C ILE A 287 -9.31 -20.78 -20.66
N ASP A 288 -10.28 -19.94 -20.95
CA ASP A 288 -10.79 -19.73 -22.31
C ASP A 288 -9.76 -19.02 -23.18
N GLU A 289 -9.07 -18.00 -22.65
CA GLU A 289 -8.03 -17.28 -23.38
C GLU A 289 -6.78 -18.17 -23.60
N TYR A 290 -6.43 -19.03 -22.63
CA TYR A 290 -5.38 -20.03 -22.80
C TYR A 290 -5.67 -20.96 -23.97
N ARG A 291 -6.88 -21.53 -24.03
CA ARG A 291 -7.30 -22.43 -25.14
C ARG A 291 -7.35 -21.72 -26.46
N LYS A 292 -7.76 -20.46 -26.48
CA LYS A 292 -7.94 -19.69 -27.71
C LYS A 292 -6.61 -19.23 -28.31
N HIS A 293 -5.64 -18.80 -27.47
CA HIS A 293 -4.45 -18.10 -27.92
C HIS A 293 -3.14 -18.89 -27.74
N ILE A 294 -3.02 -19.75 -26.75
CA ILE A 294 -1.78 -20.46 -26.44
C ILE A 294 -1.83 -21.93 -26.92
N GLU A 295 -2.88 -22.64 -26.59
CA GLU A 295 -3.02 -24.07 -26.91
C GLU A 295 -3.09 -24.31 -28.42
N LYS A 296 -3.69 -23.41 -29.19
CA LYS A 296 -3.76 -23.51 -30.66
C LYS A 296 -2.45 -23.20 -31.37
N ASP A 297 -1.52 -22.54 -30.71
CA ASP A 297 -0.22 -22.22 -31.28
C ASP A 297 0.82 -23.26 -30.87
N SER A 298 1.19 -24.13 -31.82
CA SER A 298 2.10 -25.24 -31.56
C SER A 298 3.49 -24.84 -31.09
N ALA A 299 3.95 -23.60 -31.35
CA ALA A 299 5.23 -23.11 -30.90
C ALA A 299 5.16 -22.70 -29.41
N LEU A 300 4.05 -22.11 -29.00
CA LEU A 300 3.81 -21.70 -27.62
C LEU A 300 3.43 -22.89 -26.72
N GLU A 301 2.54 -23.77 -27.21
CA GLU A 301 2.12 -24.99 -26.50
C GLU A 301 3.31 -25.88 -26.09
N ARG A 302 4.36 -25.95 -26.91
CA ARG A 302 5.58 -26.70 -26.61
C ARG A 302 6.48 -26.02 -25.59
N ARG A 303 6.24 -24.75 -25.22
CA ARG A 303 7.07 -23.95 -24.33
C ARG A 303 6.40 -23.65 -22.99
N PHE A 304 5.08 -23.51 -23.01
CA PHE A 304 4.28 -23.26 -21.84
C PHE A 304 3.72 -24.52 -21.20
N GLN A 305 3.63 -24.51 -19.88
CA GLN A 305 3.03 -25.59 -19.11
C GLN A 305 1.93 -25.00 -18.21
N PRO A 306 0.67 -25.40 -18.39
CA PRO A 306 -0.42 -24.89 -17.58
C PRO A 306 -0.34 -25.37 -16.14
N VAL A 307 -0.68 -24.47 -15.21
CA VAL A 307 -0.91 -24.71 -13.79
C VAL A 307 -2.29 -24.17 -13.48
N LEU A 308 -3.20 -25.06 -13.14
CA LEU A 308 -4.58 -24.70 -12.83
C LEU A 308 -4.66 -24.07 -11.43
N ILE A 309 -5.20 -22.86 -11.36
CA ILE A 309 -5.50 -22.16 -10.11
C ILE A 309 -7.02 -22.16 -9.94
N THR A 310 -7.49 -22.96 -9.02
CA THR A 310 -8.92 -23.10 -8.73
C THR A 310 -9.37 -22.06 -7.71
N GLU A 311 -10.68 -21.78 -7.71
CA GLU A 311 -11.32 -21.02 -6.63
C GLU A 311 -11.04 -21.69 -5.28
N PRO A 312 -10.58 -20.96 -4.26
CA PRO A 312 -10.36 -21.54 -2.93
C PRO A 312 -11.70 -21.91 -2.26
N THR A 313 -11.65 -22.89 -1.37
CA THR A 313 -12.80 -23.25 -0.55
C THR A 313 -13.16 -22.13 0.43
N LYS A 314 -14.34 -22.24 1.06
CA LYS A 314 -14.76 -21.31 2.11
C LYS A 314 -13.72 -21.24 3.24
N GLU A 315 -13.24 -22.39 3.70
CA GLU A 315 -12.28 -22.51 4.81
C GLU A 315 -10.91 -21.93 4.44
N GLU A 316 -10.46 -22.14 3.22
CA GLU A 316 -9.23 -21.54 2.70
C GLU A 316 -9.37 -20.03 2.57
N THR A 317 -10.52 -19.55 2.10
CA THR A 317 -10.79 -18.11 1.98
C THR A 317 -10.80 -17.42 3.35
N ILE A 318 -11.38 -18.03 4.37
CA ILE A 318 -11.34 -17.49 5.73
C ILE A 318 -9.88 -17.33 6.20
N LYS A 319 -9.03 -18.35 6.00
CA LYS A 319 -7.60 -18.26 6.35
C LYS A 319 -6.86 -17.16 5.57
N ILE A 320 -7.18 -17.00 4.28
CA ILE A 320 -6.61 -15.91 3.46
C ILE A 320 -6.98 -14.56 4.06
N LEU A 321 -8.25 -14.34 4.40
CA LEU A 321 -8.71 -13.09 4.99
C LEU A 321 -8.15 -12.85 6.40
N GLU A 322 -7.98 -13.91 7.21
CA GLU A 322 -7.29 -13.83 8.50
C GLU A 322 -5.84 -13.34 8.34
N GLY A 323 -5.13 -13.84 7.33
CA GLY A 323 -3.78 -13.43 7.05
C GLY A 323 -3.65 -12.00 6.49
N LEU A 324 -4.70 -11.49 5.82
CA LEU A 324 -4.74 -10.14 5.30
C LEU A 324 -5.28 -9.12 6.31
N ARG A 325 -5.90 -9.56 7.41
CA ARG A 325 -6.60 -8.75 8.41
C ARG A 325 -5.78 -7.54 8.87
N GLU A 326 -4.57 -7.76 9.36
CA GLU A 326 -3.73 -6.69 9.93
C GLU A 326 -3.48 -5.55 8.93
N LYS A 327 -3.35 -5.87 7.65
CA LYS A 327 -3.14 -4.86 6.59
C LYS A 327 -4.39 -4.02 6.36
N TYR A 328 -5.57 -4.66 6.30
CA TYR A 328 -6.84 -3.96 6.14
C TYR A 328 -7.21 -3.15 7.39
N GLU A 329 -6.99 -3.71 8.59
CA GLU A 329 -7.17 -3.00 9.85
C GLU A 329 -6.28 -1.74 9.94
N SER A 330 -5.01 -1.89 9.55
CA SER A 330 -4.05 -0.77 9.53
C SER A 330 -4.42 0.29 8.49
N HIS A 331 -4.87 -0.12 7.30
CA HIS A 331 -5.25 0.80 6.23
C HIS A 331 -6.50 1.62 6.58
N HIS A 332 -7.55 0.95 7.06
CA HIS A 332 -8.83 1.61 7.39
C HIS A 332 -8.88 2.14 8.82
N ASN A 333 -7.91 1.77 9.66
CA ASN A 333 -7.90 2.07 11.10
C ASN A 333 -9.20 1.61 11.81
N VAL A 334 -9.65 0.40 11.47
CA VAL A 334 -10.87 -0.26 11.99
C VAL A 334 -10.51 -1.68 12.39
N LYS A 335 -11.08 -2.21 13.46
CA LYS A 335 -10.92 -3.62 13.84
C LYS A 335 -11.86 -4.52 13.06
N ILE A 336 -11.33 -5.64 12.54
CA ILE A 336 -12.06 -6.66 11.80
C ILE A 336 -12.14 -7.92 12.67
N THR A 337 -13.33 -8.29 13.12
CA THR A 337 -13.54 -9.48 13.98
C THR A 337 -13.57 -10.77 13.17
N ASP A 338 -13.38 -11.92 13.83
CA ASP A 338 -13.45 -13.23 13.17
C ASP A 338 -14.84 -13.48 12.58
N GLU A 339 -15.89 -13.05 13.29
CA GLU A 339 -17.27 -13.16 12.81
C GLU A 339 -17.50 -12.31 11.56
N ALA A 340 -16.86 -11.14 11.45
CA ALA A 340 -16.95 -10.30 10.26
C ALA A 340 -16.30 -10.98 9.05
N ILE A 341 -15.15 -11.65 9.23
CA ILE A 341 -14.48 -12.42 8.17
C ILE A 341 -15.38 -13.56 7.70
N VAL A 342 -15.91 -14.37 8.63
CA VAL A 342 -16.80 -15.48 8.30
C VAL A 342 -18.06 -14.96 7.58
N ALA A 343 -18.66 -13.89 8.08
CA ALA A 343 -19.82 -13.27 7.46
C ALA A 343 -19.54 -12.75 6.05
N ALA A 344 -18.39 -12.11 5.83
CA ALA A 344 -18.00 -11.61 4.51
C ALA A 344 -17.87 -12.77 3.50
N VAL A 345 -17.25 -13.88 3.87
CA VAL A 345 -17.15 -15.05 3.01
C VAL A 345 -18.53 -15.64 2.72
N ASP A 346 -19.37 -15.85 3.73
CA ASP A 346 -20.70 -16.43 3.56
C ASP A 346 -21.63 -15.55 2.71
N LEU A 347 -21.62 -14.24 2.95
CA LEU A 347 -22.43 -13.30 2.21
C LEU A 347 -21.93 -13.14 0.76
N SER A 348 -20.61 -13.14 0.54
CA SER A 348 -20.06 -13.08 -0.80
C SER A 348 -20.43 -14.30 -1.65
N ILE A 349 -20.37 -15.49 -1.05
CA ILE A 349 -20.80 -16.75 -1.72
C ILE A 349 -22.28 -16.69 -2.06
N ARG A 350 -23.12 -16.20 -1.14
CA ARG A 350 -24.57 -16.21 -1.28
C ARG A 350 -25.10 -15.15 -2.25
N TYR A 351 -24.51 -13.96 -2.27
CA TYR A 351 -25.09 -12.81 -2.97
C TYR A 351 -24.25 -12.32 -4.16
N ILE A 352 -22.95 -12.67 -4.24
CA ILE A 352 -22.08 -12.27 -5.34
C ILE A 352 -21.78 -13.52 -6.17
N THR A 353 -22.55 -13.73 -7.23
CA THR A 353 -22.50 -14.95 -8.05
C THR A 353 -21.70 -14.79 -9.33
N ASP A 354 -21.36 -13.57 -9.72
CA ASP A 354 -20.64 -13.21 -10.94
C ASP A 354 -19.12 -13.08 -10.74
N ARG A 355 -18.63 -13.29 -9.50
CA ARG A 355 -17.22 -13.25 -9.13
C ARG A 355 -16.82 -14.46 -8.31
N PHE A 356 -15.50 -14.68 -8.19
CA PHE A 356 -14.91 -15.82 -7.53
C PHE A 356 -14.22 -15.44 -6.20
N LEU A 357 -14.09 -16.40 -5.31
CA LEU A 357 -13.25 -16.28 -4.12
C LEU A 357 -11.75 -16.30 -4.50
N PRO A 358 -10.88 -15.65 -3.74
CA PRO A 358 -11.14 -14.86 -2.55
C PRO A 358 -11.55 -13.40 -2.85
N ASP A 359 -11.45 -12.93 -4.09
CA ASP A 359 -11.58 -11.54 -4.52
C ASP A 359 -12.89 -10.91 -4.04
N LYS A 360 -14.04 -11.57 -4.29
CA LYS A 360 -15.37 -11.07 -3.85
C LYS A 360 -15.51 -10.92 -2.33
N ALA A 361 -14.83 -11.73 -1.55
CA ALA A 361 -14.86 -11.64 -0.10
C ALA A 361 -13.92 -10.56 0.42
N ILE A 362 -12.77 -10.38 -0.22
CA ILE A 362 -11.83 -9.30 0.04
C ILE A 362 -12.49 -7.95 -0.24
N ASP A 363 -13.10 -7.77 -1.40
CA ASP A 363 -13.83 -6.56 -1.78
C ASP A 363 -14.91 -6.21 -0.75
N LEU A 364 -15.64 -7.22 -0.25
CA LEU A 364 -16.70 -6.99 0.73
C LEU A 364 -16.15 -6.50 2.08
N ILE A 365 -15.00 -7.02 2.52
CA ILE A 365 -14.33 -6.54 3.73
C ILE A 365 -13.80 -5.13 3.53
N ASP A 366 -13.14 -4.86 2.42
CA ASP A 366 -12.55 -3.55 2.10
C ASP A 366 -13.62 -2.45 2.06
N GLU A 367 -14.71 -2.68 1.33
CA GLU A 367 -15.86 -1.77 1.25
C GLU A 367 -16.54 -1.57 2.62
N SER A 368 -16.71 -2.66 3.38
CA SER A 368 -17.33 -2.59 4.71
C SER A 368 -16.48 -1.81 5.70
N ALA A 369 -15.17 -2.05 5.73
CA ALA A 369 -14.22 -1.35 6.59
C ALA A 369 -14.16 0.15 6.25
N SER A 370 -14.11 0.49 4.96
CA SER A 370 -14.17 1.87 4.47
C SER A 370 -15.45 2.58 4.95
N ARG A 371 -16.61 1.91 4.83
CA ARG A 371 -17.90 2.46 5.28
C ARG A 371 -17.96 2.67 6.79
N VAL A 372 -17.44 1.74 7.60
CA VAL A 372 -17.35 1.89 9.07
C VAL A 372 -16.48 3.09 9.42
N ARG A 373 -15.32 3.22 8.78
CA ARG A 373 -14.40 4.35 9.01
C ARG A 373 -15.06 5.71 8.69
N LEU A 374 -15.77 5.81 7.58
CA LEU A 374 -16.49 7.04 7.22
C LEU A 374 -17.59 7.39 8.25
N ARG A 375 -18.31 6.39 8.77
CA ARG A 375 -19.30 6.61 9.83
C ARG A 375 -18.66 7.11 11.12
N GLU A 376 -17.53 6.57 11.53
CA GLU A 376 -16.78 7.03 12.70
C GLU A 376 -16.33 8.48 12.57
N ILE A 377 -15.74 8.84 11.41
CA ILE A 377 -15.29 10.21 11.13
C ILE A 377 -16.45 11.18 11.17
N ASN A 378 -17.60 10.83 10.57
CA ASN A 378 -18.78 11.67 10.58
C ASN A 378 -19.37 11.82 12.00
N SER A 379 -19.38 10.75 12.78
CA SER A 379 -19.82 10.81 14.18
C SER A 379 -18.92 11.71 15.02
N GLN A 380 -17.60 11.62 14.85
CA GLN A 380 -16.64 12.49 15.55
C GLN A 380 -16.78 13.96 15.15
N LYS A 381 -16.99 14.25 13.85
CA LYS A 381 -17.23 15.62 13.38
C LYS A 381 -18.51 16.21 14.00
N ASN A 382 -19.56 15.40 14.11
CA ASN A 382 -20.83 15.83 14.71
C ASN A 382 -20.69 16.11 16.20
N ILE A 383 -19.93 15.29 16.93
CA ILE A 383 -19.61 15.53 18.35
C ILE A 383 -18.80 16.82 18.53
N LEU A 384 -17.75 17.03 17.73
CA LEU A 384 -16.92 18.23 17.78
C LEU A 384 -17.71 19.51 17.44
N ASN A 385 -18.62 19.45 16.49
CA ASN A 385 -19.50 20.57 16.16
C ASN A 385 -20.49 20.87 17.30
N SER A 386 -21.04 19.84 17.95
CA SER A 386 -21.90 20.01 19.12
C SER A 386 -21.14 20.62 20.31
N GLU A 387 -19.90 20.18 20.57
CA GLU A 387 -19.06 20.76 21.63
C GLU A 387 -18.68 22.21 21.35
N LYS A 388 -18.32 22.56 20.11
CA LYS A 388 -18.06 23.95 19.70
C LYS A 388 -19.30 24.84 19.88
N TYR A 389 -20.48 24.30 19.58
CA TYR A 389 -21.74 25.01 19.76
C TYR A 389 -22.03 25.27 21.24
N ILE A 390 -21.86 24.27 22.11
CA ILE A 390 -22.03 24.41 23.57
C ILE A 390 -21.07 25.46 24.13
N LEU A 391 -19.77 25.39 23.78
CA LEU A 391 -18.76 26.36 24.23
C LEU A 391 -19.06 27.79 23.73
N SER A 392 -19.58 27.94 22.52
CA SER A 392 -19.97 29.24 21.96
C SER A 392 -21.16 29.83 22.75
N LYS A 393 -22.09 28.99 23.20
CA LYS A 393 -23.26 29.39 24.01
C LYS A 393 -22.87 29.79 25.44
N GLU A 394 -21.99 29.04 26.08
CA GLU A 394 -21.45 29.38 27.41
C GLU A 394 -20.69 30.72 27.40
N ASN A 395 -19.86 30.96 26.38
CA ASN A 395 -19.18 32.25 26.22
C ASN A 395 -20.16 33.42 25.96
N ARG A 396 -21.26 33.20 25.22
CA ARG A 396 -22.29 34.22 25.02
C ARG A 396 -23.08 34.51 26.29
N THR A 397 -23.35 33.50 27.11
CA THR A 397 -24.04 33.66 28.40
C THR A 397 -23.17 34.43 29.42
N GLN A 398 -21.87 34.19 29.41
CA GLN A 398 -20.94 34.97 30.25
C GLN A 398 -20.80 36.43 29.80
N ILE A 399 -20.82 36.71 28.50
CA ILE A 399 -20.79 38.08 27.95
C ILE A 399 -22.13 38.83 28.24
N SER A 400 -23.27 38.13 28.12
CA SER A 400 -24.58 38.75 28.44
C SER A 400 -24.78 39.06 29.90
N ASN A 401 -24.17 38.30 30.82
CA ASN A 401 -24.18 38.56 32.24
C ASN A 401 -23.21 39.68 32.70
N SER A 402 -22.23 40.05 31.84
CA SER A 402 -21.29 41.11 32.10
C SER A 402 -21.70 42.49 31.55
N VAL A 403 -22.74 42.55 30.72
CA VAL A 403 -23.26 43.79 30.11
C VAL A 403 -24.74 43.95 30.52
N GLY A 404 -24.98 44.30 31.75
CA GLY A 404 -26.28 44.77 32.21
C GLY A 404 -26.59 46.17 31.68
N GLY A 405 -27.57 46.32 30.82
CA GLY A 405 -28.12 47.64 30.48
C GLY A 405 -28.74 47.81 29.09
N LYS A 406 -30.09 47.88 29.10
CA LYS A 406 -30.97 48.59 28.19
C LYS A 406 -31.35 48.01 26.81
N ASN A 407 -32.61 47.60 26.78
CA ASN A 407 -33.60 47.57 25.69
C ASN A 407 -33.19 48.17 24.34
N GLY A 408 -33.36 47.39 23.27
CA GLY A 408 -33.47 47.87 21.91
C GLY A 408 -33.61 46.69 20.96
N LYS A 409 -34.78 46.62 20.32
CA LYS A 409 -35.17 45.69 19.24
C LYS A 409 -34.04 45.31 18.33
N ARG A 410 -33.60 44.05 18.38
CA ARG A 410 -32.86 43.35 17.34
C ARG A 410 -33.37 41.91 17.24
N GLU A 411 -34.65 41.81 16.78
CA GLU A 411 -35.22 40.56 16.32
C GLU A 411 -35.17 40.60 14.81
N SER A 412 -34.41 39.70 14.18
CA SER A 412 -34.69 39.03 12.93
C SER A 412 -33.51 38.35 12.22
N LYS A 413 -32.29 38.74 12.45
CA LYS A 413 -31.14 38.10 11.74
C LYS A 413 -30.47 36.91 12.46
N HIS A 414 -30.74 36.71 13.75
CA HIS A 414 -30.23 35.59 14.51
C HIS A 414 -31.07 34.30 14.34
N SER A 415 -32.33 34.40 13.90
CA SER A 415 -33.24 33.27 13.81
C SER A 415 -33.04 32.40 12.55
N GLU A 416 -32.51 32.95 11.46
CA GLU A 416 -32.33 32.21 10.20
C GLU A 416 -31.12 31.25 10.25
N PHE A 417 -30.01 31.69 10.84
CA PHE A 417 -28.83 30.83 11.01
C PHE A 417 -29.06 29.71 12.02
N GLU A 418 -29.81 29.96 13.11
CA GLU A 418 -30.18 28.92 14.07
C GLU A 418 -31.10 27.86 13.46
N ALA A 419 -31.99 28.21 12.55
CA ALA A 419 -32.92 27.29 11.92
C ALA A 419 -32.22 26.29 10.99
N LEU A 420 -31.31 26.75 10.17
CA LEU A 420 -30.48 25.91 9.27
C LEU A 420 -29.64 24.91 10.06
N GLU A 421 -29.00 25.37 11.12
CA GLU A 421 -28.12 24.55 11.95
C GLU A 421 -28.90 23.44 12.71
N ILE A 422 -30.11 23.77 13.18
CA ILE A 422 -31.00 22.77 13.80
C ILE A 422 -31.43 21.73 12.77
N ALA A 423 -31.87 22.17 11.58
CA ALA A 423 -32.31 21.28 10.52
C ALA A 423 -31.20 20.34 10.03
N GLU A 424 -29.99 20.86 9.75
CA GLU A 424 -28.83 20.08 9.35
C GLU A 424 -28.41 19.06 10.41
N THR A 425 -28.43 19.46 11.69
CA THR A 425 -28.08 18.57 12.80
C THR A 425 -29.12 17.46 12.99
N MET A 426 -30.42 17.78 12.81
CA MET A 426 -31.48 16.78 12.89
C MET A 426 -31.41 15.77 11.73
N ILE A 427 -31.09 16.21 10.52
CA ILE A 427 -30.97 15.35 9.35
C ILE A 427 -29.74 14.47 9.43
N SER A 428 -28.56 15.06 9.72
CA SER A 428 -27.30 14.33 9.74
C SER A 428 -27.22 13.29 10.87
N ASN A 429 -27.92 13.53 11.99
CA ASN A 429 -27.94 12.59 13.13
C ASN A 429 -29.23 11.78 13.22
N SER A 430 -30.15 11.92 12.25
CA SER A 430 -31.47 11.26 12.27
C SER A 430 -32.26 11.49 13.57
N LEU A 431 -32.15 12.70 14.13
CA LEU A 431 -32.75 13.03 15.43
C LEU A 431 -34.26 13.28 15.29
N THR A 432 -35.01 12.84 16.29
CA THR A 432 -36.42 13.21 16.47
C THR A 432 -36.52 14.64 17.01
N LEU A 433 -37.74 15.26 16.88
CA LEU A 433 -38.00 16.58 17.46
C LEU A 433 -37.78 16.63 18.98
N GLU A 434 -38.03 15.52 19.68
CA GLU A 434 -37.79 15.42 21.12
C GLU A 434 -36.32 15.35 21.48
N GLU A 435 -35.53 14.63 20.70
CA GLU A 435 -34.06 14.54 20.87
C GLU A 435 -33.41 15.86 20.50
N ALA A 436 -33.82 16.51 19.44
CA ALA A 436 -33.39 17.84 19.08
C ALA A 436 -33.75 18.87 20.17
N SER A 437 -34.95 18.79 20.73
CA SER A 437 -35.38 19.65 21.84
C SER A 437 -34.44 19.51 23.07
N LYS A 438 -34.04 18.30 23.38
CA LYS A 438 -33.07 18.04 24.45
C LYS A 438 -31.67 18.54 24.10
N LEU A 439 -31.24 18.32 22.87
CA LEU A 439 -29.90 18.70 22.41
C LEU A 439 -29.72 20.22 22.35
N PHE A 440 -30.69 20.93 21.79
CA PHE A 440 -30.62 22.39 21.62
C PHE A 440 -31.21 23.16 22.81
N CYS A 441 -31.80 22.48 23.80
CA CYS A 441 -32.52 23.11 24.92
C CYS A 441 -33.61 24.09 24.47
N ILE A 442 -34.30 23.77 23.36
CA ILE A 442 -35.38 24.56 22.76
C ILE A 442 -36.67 23.72 22.81
N PRO A 443 -37.84 24.28 23.19
CA PRO A 443 -39.08 23.54 23.16
C PRO A 443 -39.41 22.97 21.77
N THR A 444 -39.98 21.78 21.73
CA THR A 444 -40.36 21.09 20.46
C THR A 444 -41.26 21.93 19.59
N SER A 445 -42.20 22.71 20.17
CA SER A 445 -43.04 23.67 19.48
C SER A 445 -42.25 24.75 18.76
N THR A 446 -41.23 25.27 19.40
CA THR A 446 -40.35 26.32 18.82
C THR A 446 -39.48 25.76 17.70
N ILE A 447 -38.93 24.54 17.85
CA ILE A 447 -38.20 23.87 16.76
C ILE A 447 -39.12 23.64 15.55
N TYR A 448 -40.37 23.20 15.79
CA TYR A 448 -41.37 23.01 14.76
C TYR A 448 -41.72 24.32 14.03
N GLU A 449 -41.88 25.44 14.77
CA GLU A 449 -42.12 26.77 14.18
C GLU A 449 -40.90 27.26 13.37
N ILE A 450 -39.70 27.04 13.85
CA ILE A 450 -38.47 27.40 13.16
C ILE A 450 -38.34 26.65 11.83
N LEU A 451 -38.61 25.34 11.81
CA LEU A 451 -38.52 24.50 10.62
C LEU A 451 -39.63 24.74 9.59
N ASN A 452 -40.78 25.33 10.00
CA ASN A 452 -41.94 25.60 9.14
C ASN A 452 -42.12 27.08 8.77
N ARG A 453 -41.12 27.95 8.98
CA ARG A 453 -41.21 29.35 8.53
C ARG A 453 -41.31 29.43 7.01
N PRO A 454 -42.27 30.23 6.45
CA PRO A 454 -42.61 30.15 5.03
C PRO A 454 -41.65 30.82 4.05
N ASP A 455 -40.63 31.52 4.50
CA ASP A 455 -39.84 32.46 3.67
C ASP A 455 -38.51 31.94 3.14
N ASP A 456 -38.16 30.65 3.34
CA ASP A 456 -36.87 30.12 2.87
C ASP A 456 -37.07 28.79 2.14
N ASP A 457 -36.84 28.76 0.82
CA ASP A 457 -36.93 27.57 -0.02
C ASP A 457 -35.99 26.45 0.43
N LEU A 458 -34.82 26.79 0.99
CA LEU A 458 -33.86 25.83 1.52
C LEU A 458 -34.35 25.13 2.80
N GLN A 459 -35.10 25.85 3.68
CA GLN A 459 -35.71 25.27 4.87
C GLN A 459 -36.83 24.29 4.50
N LYS A 460 -37.58 24.56 3.45
CA LYS A 460 -38.61 23.63 2.94
C LYS A 460 -37.96 22.34 2.40
N GLU A 461 -36.86 22.46 1.69
CA GLU A 461 -36.12 21.32 1.15
C GLU A 461 -35.52 20.45 2.27
N LEU A 462 -34.93 21.06 3.27
CA LEU A 462 -34.37 20.38 4.45
C LEU A 462 -35.50 19.70 5.29
N TYR A 463 -36.66 20.34 5.44
CA TYR A 463 -37.80 19.74 6.14
C TYR A 463 -38.41 18.57 5.35
N GLN A 464 -38.48 18.65 4.02
CA GLN A 464 -38.91 17.54 3.16
C GLN A 464 -37.95 16.35 3.23
N LEU A 465 -36.62 16.59 3.25
CA LEU A 465 -35.59 15.58 3.46
C LEU A 465 -35.74 14.91 4.82
N TYR A 466 -35.98 15.68 5.88
CA TYR A 466 -36.26 15.15 7.23
C TYR A 466 -37.52 14.25 7.25
N GLN A 467 -38.60 14.68 6.63
CA GLN A 467 -39.86 13.90 6.55
C GLN A 467 -39.68 12.63 5.72
N SER A 468 -38.89 12.67 4.64
CA SER A 468 -38.59 11.51 3.80
C SER A 468 -37.74 10.48 4.54
N ASN A 469 -36.75 10.92 5.33
CA ASN A 469 -35.95 10.06 6.16
C ASN A 469 -36.76 9.44 7.30
N LYS A 470 -37.65 10.17 7.91
CA LYS A 470 -38.57 9.65 8.93
C LYS A 470 -39.53 8.58 8.39
N SER A 471 -40.02 8.73 7.17
CA SER A 471 -40.87 7.73 6.51
C SER A 471 -40.13 6.45 6.15
N ASN A 472 -38.81 6.54 5.88
CA ASN A 472 -37.96 5.39 5.63
C ASN A 472 -37.56 4.64 6.93
N MET A 473 -37.44 5.34 8.07
CA MET A 473 -37.22 4.70 9.37
C MET A 473 -38.42 3.84 9.84
N HIS A 474 -39.65 4.22 9.51
CA HIS A 474 -40.84 3.43 9.83
C HIS A 474 -41.09 2.22 8.91
N LYS A 475 -40.30 2.06 7.83
CA LYS A 475 -40.38 0.89 6.92
C LYS A 475 -39.34 -0.20 7.24
N THR A 476 -38.49 0.02 8.24
CA THR A 476 -37.37 -0.91 8.60
C THR A 476 -37.55 -1.50 10.02
N ILE A 477 -38.78 -1.48 10.56
CA ILE A 477 -39.14 -2.23 11.79
C ILE A 477 -40.07 -3.37 11.41
#